data_9a1837410fccec41a00d6d6971792e95
#
_entry.id   9a1837410fccec41a00d6d6971792e95
#
_cell.length_a   1.000
_cell.length_b   1.000
_cell.length_c   1.000
_cell.angle_alpha   90.00
_cell.angle_beta   90.00
_cell.angle_gamma   90.00
#
_symmetry.space_group_name_H-M   'P 1'
#
loop_
_entity.id
_entity.type
_entity.pdbx_description
1 polymer ?
#
loop_
_entity_poly.entity_id
_entity_poly.type
_entity_poly.pdbx_seq_one_letter_code
_entity_poly.pdbx_strand_id
1 'polypeptide(L)'
;MFNKNNYTNNFNQFFIDYQRRFIHFASTYVHDEAVAEDFVIESIMYYWENKERLPSDINIPAYVLTVLKHKCIDYLRNQQVRQMASDKIFQIYSWELSNRIATLEELEPNEIFTAEIQEI
;
A
#
# COMPACT_ATOMS: atom_id res chain seq x y z
N MET A 1 -1.36 -21.61 27.31
CA MET A 1 -0.56 -20.46 27.75
C MET A 1 -0.22 -19.60 26.57
N PHE A 2 -0.48 -18.31 26.66
CA PHE A 2 -0.15 -17.36 25.58
C PHE A 2 1.36 -17.25 25.44
N ASN A 3 1.84 -17.42 24.20
CA ASN A 3 3.27 -17.38 23.91
C ASN A 3 3.59 -16.14 23.07
N LYS A 4 4.35 -15.21 23.65
CA LYS A 4 4.76 -13.99 22.95
C LYS A 4 5.55 -14.28 21.67
N ASN A 5 6.31 -15.38 21.65
CA ASN A 5 7.09 -15.78 20.48
C ASN A 5 6.18 -16.12 19.29
N ASN A 6 5.04 -16.79 19.53
CA ASN A 6 4.10 -17.11 18.47
C ASN A 6 3.48 -15.86 17.89
N TYR A 7 3.17 -14.86 18.71
CA TYR A 7 2.61 -13.61 18.28
C TYR A 7 3.59 -12.84 17.38
N THR A 8 4.85 -12.77 17.82
CA THR A 8 5.91 -12.11 17.04
C THR A 8 6.18 -12.87 15.75
N ASN A 9 6.18 -14.21 15.80
CA ASN A 9 6.37 -15.04 14.61
C ASN A 9 5.25 -14.85 13.60
N ASN A 10 4.00 -14.69 14.05
CA ASN A 10 2.87 -14.43 13.16
C ASN A 10 3.01 -13.08 12.45
N PHE A 11 3.46 -12.05 13.14
CA PHE A 11 3.73 -10.76 12.53
C PHE A 11 4.87 -10.86 11.51
N ASN A 12 5.96 -11.53 11.87
CA ASN A 12 7.08 -11.72 10.98
C ASN A 12 6.68 -12.51 9.74
N GLN A 13 5.84 -13.53 9.90
CA GLN A 13 5.35 -14.33 8.79
C GLN A 13 4.50 -13.51 7.85
N PHE A 14 3.60 -12.67 8.40
CA PHE A 14 2.80 -11.75 7.62
C PHE A 14 3.70 -10.81 6.81
N PHE A 15 4.72 -10.24 7.45
CA PHE A 15 5.67 -9.34 6.80
C PHE A 15 6.36 -10.04 5.63
N ILE A 16 6.87 -11.27 5.86
CA ILE A 16 7.56 -12.03 4.82
C ILE A 16 6.63 -12.35 3.65
N ASP A 17 5.40 -12.78 3.96
CA ASP A 17 4.45 -13.24 2.94
C ASP A 17 3.98 -12.11 2.03
N TYR A 18 3.79 -10.92 2.57
CA TYR A 18 3.17 -9.82 1.82
C TYR A 18 4.14 -8.73 1.40
N GLN A 19 5.32 -8.63 2.01
CA GLN A 19 6.27 -7.55 1.74
C GLN A 19 6.57 -7.43 0.25
N ARG A 20 6.97 -8.53 -0.38
CA ARG A 20 7.35 -8.53 -1.79
C ARG A 20 6.18 -8.16 -2.70
N ARG A 21 5.01 -8.69 -2.41
CA ARG A 21 3.80 -8.39 -3.18
C ARG A 21 3.43 -6.92 -3.08
N PHE A 22 3.50 -6.35 -1.90
CA PHE A 22 3.19 -4.95 -1.67
C PHE A 22 4.22 -4.02 -2.28
N ILE A 23 5.52 -4.38 -2.21
CA ILE A 23 6.58 -3.60 -2.86
C ILE A 23 6.38 -3.59 -4.38
N HIS A 24 6.08 -4.75 -4.95
CA HIS A 24 5.80 -4.83 -6.38
C HIS A 24 4.61 -3.96 -6.77
N PHE A 25 3.52 -4.05 -6.01
CA PHE A 25 2.33 -3.22 -6.23
C PHE A 25 2.69 -1.73 -6.18
N ALA A 26 3.35 -1.29 -5.12
CA ALA A 26 3.71 0.12 -4.97
C ALA A 26 4.65 0.59 -6.07
N SER A 27 5.65 -0.22 -6.44
CA SER A 27 6.60 0.11 -7.51
C SER A 27 5.91 0.32 -8.84
N THR A 28 4.86 -0.43 -9.11
CA THR A 28 4.08 -0.31 -10.34
C THR A 28 3.49 1.09 -10.49
N TYR A 29 3.12 1.72 -9.36
CA TYR A 29 2.49 3.04 -9.38
C TYR A 29 3.47 4.18 -9.17
N VAL A 30 4.42 4.04 -8.23
CA VAL A 30 5.34 5.15 -7.92
C VAL A 30 6.59 5.15 -8.82
N HIS A 31 6.90 4.03 -9.48
CA HIS A 31 8.04 3.88 -10.38
C HIS A 31 9.38 4.15 -9.71
N ASP A 32 9.47 3.82 -8.40
CA ASP A 32 10.69 3.97 -7.62
C ASP A 32 10.67 2.88 -6.54
N GLU A 33 11.56 1.90 -6.68
CA GLU A 33 11.57 0.74 -5.79
C GLU A 33 11.94 1.12 -4.36
N ALA A 34 12.87 2.04 -4.18
CA ALA A 34 13.27 2.47 -2.83
C ALA A 34 12.11 3.16 -2.10
N VAL A 35 11.39 4.03 -2.80
CA VAL A 35 10.19 4.68 -2.25
C VAL A 35 9.13 3.64 -1.93
N ALA A 36 8.92 2.68 -2.83
CA ALA A 36 7.95 1.61 -2.61
C ALA A 36 8.26 0.79 -1.36
N GLU A 37 9.53 0.42 -1.17
CA GLU A 37 9.96 -0.31 0.02
C GLU A 37 9.67 0.48 1.30
N ASP A 38 10.00 1.76 1.31
CA ASP A 38 9.74 2.63 2.46
C ASP A 38 8.24 2.70 2.77
N PHE A 39 7.43 2.87 1.76
CA PHE A 39 5.97 2.95 1.93
C PHE A 39 5.39 1.66 2.48
N VAL A 40 5.90 0.51 2.03
CA VAL A 40 5.44 -0.79 2.53
C VAL A 40 5.80 -0.96 4.00
N ILE A 41 7.05 -0.65 4.36
CA ILE A 41 7.49 -0.74 5.75
C ILE A 41 6.66 0.18 6.64
N GLU A 42 6.47 1.43 6.22
CA GLU A 42 5.65 2.39 6.96
C GLU A 42 4.21 1.93 7.12
N SER A 43 3.64 1.32 6.08
CA SER A 43 2.25 0.84 6.10
C SER A 43 2.07 -0.31 7.07
N ILE A 44 3.02 -1.25 7.09
CA ILE A 44 3.00 -2.39 8.01
C ILE A 44 3.19 -1.91 9.45
N MET A 45 4.12 -0.98 9.66
CA MET A 45 4.35 -0.39 10.98
C MET A 45 3.14 0.39 11.48
N TYR A 46 2.46 1.10 10.58
CA TYR A 46 1.24 1.81 10.92
C TYR A 46 0.16 0.85 11.42
N TYR A 47 -0.02 -0.28 10.74
CA TYR A 47 -0.93 -1.32 11.23
C TYR A 47 -0.52 -1.80 12.62
N TRP A 48 0.75 -2.12 12.82
CA TRP A 48 1.25 -2.65 14.08
C TRP A 48 1.00 -1.68 15.23
N GLU A 49 1.22 -0.39 14.99
CA GLU A 49 1.02 0.65 16.02
C GLU A 49 -0.44 0.88 16.36
N ASN A 50 -1.36 0.61 15.43
CA ASN A 50 -2.77 0.91 15.59
C ASN A 50 -3.64 -0.34 15.78
N LYS A 51 -3.06 -1.51 15.78
CA LYS A 51 -3.81 -2.78 15.77
C LYS A 51 -4.80 -2.93 16.93
N GLU A 52 -4.49 -2.36 18.08
CA GLU A 52 -5.36 -2.48 19.26
C GLU A 52 -6.62 -1.63 19.15
N ARG A 53 -6.60 -0.62 18.28
CA ARG A 53 -7.75 0.23 18.01
C ARG A 53 -8.65 -0.33 16.91
N LEU A 54 -8.20 -1.37 16.22
CA LEU A 54 -8.91 -1.93 15.10
C LEU A 54 -9.80 -3.09 15.55
N PRO A 55 -10.89 -3.37 14.81
CA PRO A 55 -11.72 -4.55 15.09
C PRO A 55 -10.89 -5.82 15.03
N SER A 56 -11.24 -6.80 15.91
CA SER A 56 -10.51 -8.06 15.96
C SER A 56 -10.63 -8.89 14.70
N ASP A 57 -11.68 -8.66 13.92
CA ASP A 57 -11.96 -9.38 12.68
C ASP A 57 -11.49 -8.63 11.43
N ILE A 58 -10.65 -7.60 11.60
CA ILE A 58 -10.17 -6.81 10.46
C ILE A 58 -9.35 -7.68 9.51
N ASN A 59 -9.51 -7.42 8.21
CA ASN A 59 -8.70 -8.03 7.17
C ASN A 59 -7.35 -7.30 7.13
N ILE A 60 -6.32 -7.89 7.74
CA ILE A 60 -5.02 -7.24 7.92
C ILE A 60 -4.37 -6.87 6.58
N PRO A 61 -4.26 -7.79 5.59
CA PRO A 61 -3.68 -7.42 4.32
C PRO A 61 -4.43 -6.28 3.62
N ALA A 62 -5.76 -6.29 3.68
CA ALA A 62 -6.57 -5.23 3.09
C ALA A 62 -6.35 -3.89 3.77
N TYR A 63 -6.21 -3.89 5.10
CA TYR A 63 -5.93 -2.68 5.85
C TYR A 63 -4.56 -2.09 5.46
N VAL A 64 -3.54 -2.93 5.43
CA VAL A 64 -2.19 -2.49 5.06
C VAL A 64 -2.18 -1.97 3.63
N LEU A 65 -2.85 -2.66 2.71
CA LEU A 65 -2.93 -2.21 1.32
C LEU A 65 -3.66 -0.87 1.20
N THR A 66 -4.68 -0.63 2.02
CA THR A 66 -5.40 0.65 2.06
C THR A 66 -4.46 1.79 2.46
N VAL A 67 -3.65 1.59 3.50
CA VAL A 67 -2.66 2.58 3.94
C VAL A 67 -1.64 2.83 2.83
N LEU A 68 -1.12 1.77 2.23
CA LEU A 68 -0.16 1.84 1.14
C LEU A 68 -0.72 2.57 -0.08
N LYS A 69 -1.96 2.26 -0.44
CA LYS A 69 -2.67 2.94 -1.53
C LYS A 69 -2.70 4.44 -1.32
N HIS A 70 -3.04 4.90 -0.13
CA HIS A 70 -3.09 6.33 0.17
C HIS A 70 -1.72 6.99 0.09
N LYS A 71 -0.67 6.30 0.55
CA LYS A 71 0.70 6.82 0.43
C LYS A 71 1.11 6.98 -1.03
N CYS A 72 0.77 6.01 -1.87
CA CYS A 72 1.06 6.07 -3.30
C CYS A 72 0.30 7.22 -3.98
N ILE A 73 -0.98 7.38 -3.66
CA ILE A 73 -1.79 8.47 -4.21
C ILE A 73 -1.19 9.83 -3.83
N ASP A 74 -0.85 10.03 -2.56
CA ASP A 74 -0.27 11.28 -2.10
C ASP A 74 1.06 11.56 -2.79
N TYR A 75 1.89 10.54 -2.96
CA TYR A 75 3.15 10.68 -3.69
C TYR A 75 2.93 11.13 -5.13
N LEU A 76 1.99 10.51 -5.83
CA LEU A 76 1.70 10.86 -7.22
C LEU A 76 1.11 12.27 -7.35
N ARG A 77 0.24 12.65 -6.42
CA ARG A 77 -0.31 14.02 -6.40
C ARG A 77 0.78 15.05 -6.15
N ASN A 78 1.72 14.76 -5.27
CA ASN A 78 2.86 15.64 -5.03
C ASN A 78 3.73 15.77 -6.28
N GLN A 79 3.92 14.69 -7.03
CA GLN A 79 4.64 14.76 -8.31
C GLN A 79 3.92 15.63 -9.32
N GLN A 80 2.60 15.57 -9.40
CA GLN A 80 1.82 16.45 -10.28
C GLN A 80 2.07 17.91 -9.96
N VAL A 81 2.03 18.28 -8.67
CA VAL A 81 2.26 19.65 -8.24
C VAL A 81 3.66 20.12 -8.63
N ARG A 82 4.68 19.27 -8.44
CA ARG A 82 6.07 19.61 -8.77
C ARG A 82 6.29 19.82 -10.26
N GLN A 83 5.51 19.13 -11.11
CA GLN A 83 5.65 19.18 -12.55
C GLN A 83 4.88 20.32 -13.21
N MET A 84 4.14 21.12 -12.43
CA MET A 84 3.31 22.20 -12.96
C MET A 84 4.09 23.31 -13.68
N ALA A 85 5.40 23.32 -13.61
CA ALA A 85 6.25 24.36 -14.17
C ALA A 85 6.70 24.10 -15.62
N SER A 86 6.39 22.94 -16.21
CA SER A 86 6.84 22.65 -17.57
C SER A 86 5.66 22.42 -18.53
N ASP A 87 5.82 22.94 -19.77
CA ASP A 87 4.76 23.15 -20.77
C ASP A 87 4.06 21.88 -21.31
N LYS A 88 4.42 21.48 -22.56
CA LYS A 88 3.75 20.38 -23.25
C LYS A 88 4.06 18.99 -22.65
N ILE A 89 5.28 18.82 -22.19
CA ILE A 89 5.71 17.57 -21.54
C ILE A 89 4.90 17.37 -20.27
N PHE A 90 4.62 18.47 -19.56
CA PHE A 90 3.79 18.43 -18.36
C PHE A 90 2.38 17.91 -18.66
N GLN A 91 1.77 18.35 -19.76
CA GLN A 91 0.39 17.93 -20.07
C GLN A 91 0.30 16.41 -20.28
N ILE A 92 1.23 15.83 -21.03
CA ILE A 92 1.26 14.39 -21.30
C ILE A 92 1.55 13.62 -19.99
N TYR A 93 2.52 14.09 -19.23
CA TYR A 93 2.93 13.44 -17.99
C TYR A 93 1.84 13.55 -16.93
N SER A 94 1.18 14.70 -16.85
CA SER A 94 0.09 14.92 -15.89
C SER A 94 -1.11 14.04 -16.22
N TRP A 95 -1.42 13.84 -17.49
CA TRP A 95 -2.49 12.93 -17.91
C TRP A 95 -2.19 11.50 -17.47
N GLU A 96 -0.97 11.04 -17.69
CA GLU A 96 -0.54 9.69 -17.29
C GLU A 96 -0.58 9.53 -15.76
N LEU A 97 -0.12 10.52 -15.00
CA LEU A 97 -0.20 10.52 -13.54
C LEU A 97 -1.65 10.49 -13.07
N SER A 98 -2.53 11.27 -13.69
CA SER A 98 -3.95 11.29 -13.34
C SER A 98 -4.59 9.92 -13.55
N ASN A 99 -4.21 9.21 -14.61
CA ASN A 99 -4.72 7.85 -14.84
C ASN A 99 -4.23 6.86 -13.79
N ARG A 100 -2.97 6.96 -13.37
CA ARG A 100 -2.45 6.11 -12.30
C ARG A 100 -3.16 6.37 -10.97
N ILE A 101 -3.39 7.64 -10.65
CA ILE A 101 -4.12 8.02 -9.44
C ILE A 101 -5.54 7.47 -9.49
N ALA A 102 -6.23 7.64 -10.61
CA ALA A 102 -7.61 7.16 -10.77
C ALA A 102 -7.69 5.64 -10.59
N THR A 103 -6.74 4.90 -11.15
CA THR A 103 -6.67 3.44 -10.99
C THR A 103 -6.52 3.06 -9.53
N LEU A 104 -5.65 3.76 -8.80
CA LEU A 104 -5.46 3.51 -7.37
C LEU A 104 -6.71 3.85 -6.57
N GLU A 105 -7.39 4.96 -6.89
CA GLU A 105 -8.59 5.37 -6.17
C GLU A 105 -9.73 4.38 -6.34
N GLU A 106 -9.81 3.70 -7.48
CA GLU A 106 -10.83 2.69 -7.76
C GLU A 106 -10.54 1.34 -7.13
N LEU A 107 -9.32 1.12 -6.65
CA LEU A 107 -8.91 -0.15 -6.06
C LEU A 107 -9.67 -0.43 -4.77
N GLU A 108 -10.19 -1.64 -4.64
CA GLU A 108 -10.94 -2.10 -3.47
C GLU A 108 -10.18 -3.21 -2.75
N PRO A 109 -9.33 -2.85 -1.76
CA PRO A 109 -8.48 -3.85 -1.09
C PRO A 109 -9.24 -4.98 -0.41
N ASN A 110 -10.41 -4.69 0.16
CA ASN A 110 -11.22 -5.72 0.81
C ASN A 110 -11.69 -6.80 -0.17
N GLU A 111 -12.05 -6.40 -1.38
CA GLU A 111 -12.47 -7.37 -2.40
C GLU A 111 -11.33 -8.26 -2.84
N ILE A 112 -10.13 -7.69 -3.01
CA ILE A 112 -8.94 -8.44 -3.41
C ILE A 112 -8.62 -9.53 -2.40
N PHE A 113 -8.55 -9.18 -1.13
CA PHE A 113 -8.14 -10.13 -0.09
C PHE A 113 -9.27 -11.01 0.41
N THR A 114 -10.51 -10.62 0.21
CA THR A 114 -11.65 -11.50 0.48
C THR A 114 -11.61 -12.70 -0.44
N ALA A 115 -11.33 -12.50 -1.73
CA ALA A 115 -11.20 -13.59 -2.68
C ALA A 115 -10.06 -14.55 -2.30
N GLU A 116 -8.91 -14.03 -1.84
CA GLU A 116 -7.79 -14.86 -1.40
C GLU A 116 -8.15 -15.68 -0.17
N ILE A 117 -8.88 -15.09 0.78
CA ILE A 117 -9.28 -15.79 2.00
C ILE A 117 -10.24 -16.93 1.68
N GLN A 118 -11.11 -16.77 0.71
CA GLN A 118 -12.07 -17.79 0.31
C GLN A 118 -11.42 -19.01 -0.36
N GLU A 119 -10.23 -18.85 -0.90
CA GLU A 119 -9.49 -19.95 -1.55
C GLU A 119 -8.80 -20.88 -0.53
N ILE A 120 -8.76 -20.47 0.72
CA ILE A 120 -8.19 -21.26 1.80
C ILE A 120 -9.29 -22.12 2.42
#